data_23878209145d8864eed3d6579f30a55a
#
_entry.id   23878209145d8864eed3d6579f30a55a
#
_cell.length_a   1.000
_cell.length_b   1.000
_cell.length_c   1.000
_cell.angle_alpha   90.00
_cell.angle_beta   90.00
_cell.angle_gamma   90.00
#
_symmetry.space_group_name_H-M   'P 1'
#
loop_
_entity.id
_entity.type
_entity.pdbx_description
1 polymer ?
#
loop_
_entity_poly.entity_id
_entity_poly.type
_entity_poly.pdbx_seq_one_letter_code
_entity_poly.pdbx_strand_id
1 'polypeptide(L)'
;MKSAMHFSCGGGVYTAEALTDEYVSKGTIVVLKEARPYTALDSDGHDAVYRLKHEEHVLSELQDTGFVPQVFGMFRAWENLYLVMEKIPGNNLKHECMLRTPILKPAPWKLDNAAFGQWVDHTVSQLDKAMSLFHRHGWLLGDIHPKNIIMENGVNPKFIDFEFAHKMDKGWRIKQIAPGYGPLTGFTGTDADFCSLGLLELDMLLPQATITDQGNEGSIIRIARHAQSHLDINEDSIESIIQKTSKNTQLSLDQRAVNLASIEDLIHGLARGIKAHLHFDEGATVALPGDIELFGPNAVQASVGYPYGVAGALSTLALAGDPIDSASVQKASQWILNHLSGVKNRGFAGKDGLEYGLRMAGFDELAREAHSLPVANPINPTYWSGWAGVGLNDLSIGSNKSYDELFLASSKLQNMLTNDVECESAGLLYGWSGAALLWAEIYRTVDRDEKYVDYALHAIQNDIKKCVLTQNMTMEYDEKWRTLPYLGTGSCGIAIALYALRKATGECLLDKEYESLVRACTYYQCAQGTYAYGMSGFLTFLNAKDDKSKLEYQVINSYCDSLRLFIIPSKGGFYVRGNQGLKLSCDFLTGSAGVLGSLAALQGKWSGIPFLSWNDSLDIRKEVHNGKQRS
;
A
#
# COMPACT_ATOMS: atom_id res chain seq x y z
N MET A 1 40.29 5.56 -3.26
CA MET A 1 38.85 5.44 -3.02
C MET A 1 38.50 6.19 -1.75
N LYS A 2 37.35 6.94 -1.76
CA LYS A 2 36.85 7.69 -0.57
C LYS A 2 35.68 6.96 0.08
N SER A 3 34.72 6.49 -0.70
CA SER A 3 33.54 5.76 -0.19
C SER A 3 33.00 4.81 -1.23
N ALA A 4 32.36 3.75 -0.79
CA ALA A 4 31.57 2.87 -1.62
C ALA A 4 30.15 3.43 -1.76
N MET A 5 29.61 3.39 -2.98
CA MET A 5 28.26 3.81 -3.28
C MET A 5 27.33 2.59 -3.42
N HIS A 6 27.83 1.53 -4.07
CA HIS A 6 27.08 0.29 -4.31
C HIS A 6 28.02 -0.91 -4.42
N PHE A 7 27.51 -2.10 -4.03
CA PHE A 7 28.19 -3.38 -4.21
C PHE A 7 27.27 -4.40 -4.86
N SER A 8 27.84 -5.21 -5.76
CA SER A 8 27.19 -6.37 -6.35
C SER A 8 28.16 -7.55 -6.44
N CYS A 9 27.68 -8.71 -6.86
CA CYS A 9 28.56 -9.84 -7.15
C CYS A 9 29.54 -9.55 -8.31
N GLY A 10 29.16 -8.69 -9.25
CA GLY A 10 29.98 -8.30 -10.40
C GLY A 10 31.07 -7.28 -10.10
N GLY A 11 30.95 -6.52 -9.01
CA GLY A 11 31.88 -5.45 -8.66
C GLY A 11 31.29 -4.41 -7.72
N GLY A 12 31.89 -3.24 -7.68
CA GLY A 12 31.46 -2.12 -6.84
C GLY A 12 31.50 -0.79 -7.59
N VAL A 13 30.77 0.20 -7.06
CA VAL A 13 30.81 1.58 -7.51
C VAL A 13 31.31 2.43 -6.35
N TYR A 14 32.34 3.24 -6.60
CA TYR A 14 33.03 4.00 -5.56
C TYR A 14 33.19 5.46 -5.96
N THR A 15 33.21 6.36 -4.97
CA THR A 15 33.80 7.67 -5.16
C THR A 15 35.29 7.61 -4.87
N ALA A 16 36.09 8.29 -5.71
CA ALA A 16 37.53 8.37 -5.55
C ALA A 16 38.03 9.79 -5.84
N GLU A 17 39.23 10.09 -5.38
CA GLU A 17 39.94 11.33 -5.69
C GLU A 17 41.18 11.00 -6.53
N ALA A 18 41.40 11.73 -7.61
CA ALA A 18 42.57 11.63 -8.44
C ALA A 18 43.82 12.07 -7.67
N LEU A 19 44.82 11.19 -7.56
CA LEU A 19 46.10 11.49 -6.90
C LEU A 19 47.17 11.96 -7.87
N THR A 20 46.97 11.74 -9.16
CA THR A 20 47.83 12.11 -10.30
C THR A 20 46.97 12.77 -11.39
N ASP A 21 47.61 13.38 -12.37
CA ASP A 21 46.95 14.01 -13.52
C ASP A 21 46.76 13.04 -14.71
N GLU A 22 46.84 11.72 -14.50
CA GLU A 22 46.82 10.71 -15.56
C GLU A 22 45.49 10.64 -16.31
N TYR A 23 44.36 10.63 -15.60
CA TYR A 23 43.01 10.58 -16.16
C TYR A 23 42.29 11.91 -16.09
N VAL A 24 42.43 12.61 -14.99
CA VAL A 24 41.85 13.92 -14.70
C VAL A 24 42.80 14.71 -13.80
N SER A 25 42.61 16.02 -13.69
CA SER A 25 43.42 16.86 -12.82
C SER A 25 43.43 16.36 -11.37
N LYS A 26 44.59 16.32 -10.76
CA LYS A 26 44.78 15.93 -9.37
C LYS A 26 43.81 16.68 -8.44
N GLY A 27 43.18 15.93 -7.52
CA GLY A 27 42.17 16.45 -6.59
C GLY A 27 40.72 16.34 -7.13
N THR A 28 40.53 16.01 -8.42
CA THR A 28 39.21 15.82 -8.97
C THR A 28 38.54 14.59 -8.35
N ILE A 29 37.25 14.72 -7.98
CA ILE A 29 36.44 13.59 -7.50
C ILE A 29 35.77 12.89 -8.68
N VAL A 30 36.00 11.60 -8.80
CA VAL A 30 35.49 10.74 -9.86
C VAL A 30 34.67 9.58 -9.32
N VAL A 31 33.91 8.93 -10.19
CA VAL A 31 33.30 7.61 -9.94
C VAL A 31 34.20 6.55 -10.54
N LEU A 32 34.44 5.49 -9.77
CA LEU A 32 35.10 4.26 -10.22
C LEU A 32 34.05 3.14 -10.22
N LYS A 33 33.77 2.54 -11.39
CA LYS A 33 32.97 1.33 -11.50
C LYS A 33 33.91 0.14 -11.65
N GLU A 34 33.86 -0.82 -10.73
CA GLU A 34 34.67 -2.03 -10.68
C GLU A 34 33.96 -3.17 -11.37
N ALA A 35 34.69 -3.97 -12.15
CA ALA A 35 34.24 -5.24 -12.65
C ALA A 35 35.23 -6.35 -12.30
N ARG A 36 34.72 -7.44 -11.76
CA ARG A 36 35.46 -8.64 -11.38
C ARG A 36 35.34 -9.69 -12.46
N PRO A 37 36.48 -10.31 -12.89
CA PRO A 37 36.43 -11.36 -13.91
C PRO A 37 35.68 -12.59 -13.41
N TYR A 38 35.05 -13.30 -14.36
CA TYR A 38 34.33 -14.56 -14.13
C TYR A 38 33.12 -14.48 -13.20
N THR A 39 32.59 -13.27 -12.95
CA THR A 39 31.46 -13.03 -12.07
C THR A 39 30.27 -12.46 -12.82
N ALA A 40 29.07 -12.61 -12.25
CA ALA A 40 27.82 -12.03 -12.75
C ALA A 40 27.59 -12.29 -14.24
N LEU A 41 27.70 -13.55 -14.66
CA LEU A 41 27.46 -13.96 -16.05
C LEU A 41 26.02 -13.64 -16.48
N ASP A 42 25.88 -13.03 -17.66
CA ASP A 42 24.58 -12.83 -18.30
C ASP A 42 24.11 -14.09 -19.06
N SER A 43 22.94 -14.04 -19.68
CA SER A 43 22.38 -15.15 -20.47
C SER A 43 23.23 -15.53 -21.70
N ASP A 44 24.09 -14.64 -22.16
CA ASP A 44 24.99 -14.87 -23.29
C ASP A 44 26.38 -15.36 -22.84
N GLY A 45 26.60 -15.52 -21.52
CA GLY A 45 27.85 -15.95 -20.93
C GLY A 45 28.92 -14.86 -20.76
N HIS A 46 28.54 -13.59 -20.89
CA HIS A 46 29.43 -12.46 -20.68
C HIS A 46 29.56 -12.14 -19.20
N ASP A 47 30.79 -11.97 -18.71
CA ASP A 47 31.08 -11.59 -17.35
C ASP A 47 31.02 -10.08 -17.11
N ALA A 48 31.20 -9.64 -15.86
CA ALA A 48 31.20 -8.25 -15.49
C ALA A 48 32.28 -7.43 -16.23
N VAL A 49 33.45 -8.01 -16.52
CA VAL A 49 34.53 -7.33 -17.25
C VAL A 49 34.13 -7.05 -18.70
N TYR A 50 33.48 -8.01 -19.35
CA TYR A 50 32.95 -7.82 -20.71
C TYR A 50 31.92 -6.70 -20.74
N ARG A 51 30.96 -6.70 -19.81
CA ARG A 51 29.90 -5.67 -19.73
C ARG A 51 30.45 -4.30 -19.42
N LEU A 52 31.44 -4.17 -18.51
CA LEU A 52 32.05 -2.88 -18.21
C LEU A 52 32.79 -2.27 -19.41
N LYS A 53 33.46 -3.11 -20.22
CA LYS A 53 34.07 -2.64 -21.49
C LYS A 53 33.02 -2.22 -22.51
N HIS A 54 31.91 -2.95 -22.56
CA HIS A 54 30.80 -2.60 -23.41
C HIS A 54 30.18 -1.26 -23.00
N GLU A 55 29.94 -1.06 -21.72
CA GLU A 55 29.43 0.20 -21.15
C GLU A 55 30.37 1.38 -21.46
N GLU A 56 31.68 1.21 -21.30
CA GLU A 56 32.67 2.23 -21.67
C GLU A 56 32.55 2.62 -23.14
N HIS A 57 32.44 1.65 -24.03
CA HIS A 57 32.29 1.89 -25.48
C HIS A 57 31.02 2.67 -25.79
N VAL A 58 29.85 2.28 -25.19
CA VAL A 58 28.57 2.98 -25.37
C VAL A 58 28.66 4.42 -24.87
N LEU A 59 29.17 4.61 -23.65
CA LEU A 59 29.34 5.93 -23.05
C LEU A 59 30.23 6.83 -23.91
N SER A 60 31.34 6.30 -24.46
CA SER A 60 32.27 7.03 -25.32
C SER A 60 31.59 7.48 -26.62
N GLU A 61 30.74 6.65 -27.23
CA GLU A 61 30.00 7.03 -28.44
C GLU A 61 28.86 8.05 -28.15
N LEU A 62 28.39 8.16 -26.93
CA LEU A 62 27.28 9.03 -26.56
C LEU A 62 27.70 10.33 -25.86
N GLN A 63 28.99 10.57 -25.62
CA GLN A 63 29.47 11.73 -24.84
C GLN A 63 29.06 13.08 -25.44
N ASP A 64 29.03 13.20 -26.78
CA ASP A 64 28.65 14.43 -27.46
C ASP A 64 27.16 14.78 -27.31
N THR A 65 26.33 13.83 -26.90
CA THR A 65 24.91 14.08 -26.60
C THR A 65 24.69 14.99 -25.42
N GLY A 66 25.64 15.01 -24.47
CA GLY A 66 25.55 15.75 -23.22
C GLY A 66 24.62 15.13 -22.16
N PHE A 67 24.08 13.91 -22.39
CA PHE A 67 23.17 13.22 -21.49
C PHE A 67 23.76 12.00 -20.77
N VAL A 68 25.07 11.78 -20.89
CA VAL A 68 25.81 10.73 -20.20
C VAL A 68 27.02 11.29 -19.46
N PRO A 69 27.57 10.58 -18.44
CA PRO A 69 28.80 11.02 -17.79
C PRO A 69 29.98 10.98 -18.74
N GLN A 70 30.93 11.89 -18.54
CA GLN A 70 32.20 11.85 -19.23
C GLN A 70 33.02 10.63 -18.79
N VAL A 71 33.57 9.90 -19.77
CA VAL A 71 34.51 8.81 -19.54
C VAL A 71 35.93 9.35 -19.59
N PHE A 72 36.74 9.03 -18.60
CA PHE A 72 38.13 9.47 -18.51
C PHE A 72 39.13 8.36 -18.88
N GLY A 73 38.71 7.10 -18.81
CA GLY A 73 39.50 5.94 -19.20
C GLY A 73 39.27 4.72 -18.32
N MET A 74 40.09 3.71 -18.51
CA MET A 74 40.03 2.44 -17.76
C MET A 74 41.42 2.03 -17.29
N PHE A 75 41.49 1.37 -16.14
CA PHE A 75 42.71 0.74 -15.64
C PHE A 75 42.44 -0.61 -14.98
N ARG A 76 43.49 -1.40 -14.83
CA ARG A 76 43.45 -2.65 -14.06
C ARG A 76 44.20 -2.50 -12.75
N ALA A 77 43.57 -3.01 -11.67
CA ALA A 77 44.24 -3.22 -10.42
C ALA A 77 43.99 -4.69 -10.00
N TRP A 78 45.06 -5.44 -9.87
CA TRP A 78 45.03 -6.91 -9.80
C TRP A 78 44.32 -7.49 -11.03
N GLU A 79 43.31 -8.33 -10.82
CA GLU A 79 42.51 -8.91 -11.91
C GLU A 79 41.29 -8.05 -12.28
N ASN A 80 40.92 -7.10 -11.41
CA ASN A 80 39.72 -6.30 -11.58
C ASN A 80 39.96 -5.15 -12.59
N LEU A 81 38.92 -4.85 -13.35
CA LEU A 81 38.87 -3.72 -14.27
C LEU A 81 38.09 -2.57 -13.64
N TYR A 82 38.60 -1.37 -13.81
CA TYR A 82 37.97 -0.14 -13.32
C TYR A 82 37.73 0.85 -14.46
N LEU A 83 36.51 1.35 -14.54
CA LEU A 83 36.12 2.49 -15.38
C LEU A 83 36.15 3.77 -14.55
N VAL A 84 36.86 4.79 -15.07
CA VAL A 84 36.95 6.11 -14.46
C VAL A 84 36.00 7.05 -15.19
N MET A 85 35.04 7.60 -14.48
CA MET A 85 34.05 8.48 -15.09
C MET A 85 33.71 9.68 -14.21
N GLU A 86 33.07 10.65 -14.81
CA GLU A 86 32.56 11.85 -14.15
C GLU A 86 31.65 11.51 -12.96
N LYS A 87 31.86 12.22 -11.86
CA LYS A 87 30.89 12.23 -10.76
C LYS A 87 29.88 13.34 -10.98
N ILE A 88 28.69 12.98 -11.45
CA ILE A 88 27.57 13.89 -11.67
C ILE A 88 27.08 14.41 -10.29
N PRO A 89 26.99 15.74 -10.07
CA PRO A 89 26.46 16.31 -8.84
C PRO A 89 24.93 16.23 -8.83
N GLY A 90 24.35 15.53 -7.85
CA GLY A 90 22.90 15.41 -7.70
C GLY A 90 22.47 14.02 -7.24
N ASN A 91 21.17 13.85 -7.09
CA ASN A 91 20.54 12.60 -6.71
C ASN A 91 19.99 11.88 -7.97
N ASN A 92 19.67 10.60 -7.84
CA ASN A 92 18.94 9.93 -8.90
C ASN A 92 17.49 10.46 -9.01
N LEU A 93 16.88 10.25 -10.17
CA LEU A 93 15.54 10.75 -10.48
C LEU A 93 14.48 10.25 -9.48
N LYS A 94 14.59 9.01 -8.99
CA LYS A 94 13.66 8.48 -7.98
C LYS A 94 13.69 9.33 -6.70
N HIS A 95 14.88 9.67 -6.23
CA HIS A 95 15.05 10.48 -5.02
C HIS A 95 14.56 11.93 -5.23
N GLU A 96 14.87 12.54 -6.37
CA GLU A 96 14.38 13.88 -6.72
C GLU A 96 12.84 13.93 -6.82
N CYS A 97 12.20 12.90 -7.39
CA CYS A 97 10.75 12.79 -7.39
C CYS A 97 10.18 12.75 -5.97
N MET A 98 10.77 11.94 -5.08
CA MET A 98 10.31 11.85 -3.69
C MET A 98 10.46 13.15 -2.91
N LEU A 99 11.50 13.94 -3.19
CA LEU A 99 11.70 15.23 -2.54
C LEU A 99 10.71 16.31 -3.02
N ARG A 100 10.33 16.26 -4.29
CA ARG A 100 9.56 17.32 -4.97
C ARG A 100 8.09 17.06 -5.01
N THR A 101 7.69 15.79 -5.11
CA THR A 101 6.29 15.44 -5.34
C THR A 101 5.38 15.96 -4.22
N PRO A 102 4.31 16.69 -4.57
CA PRO A 102 3.37 17.19 -3.59
C PRO A 102 2.43 16.10 -3.05
N ILE A 103 2.28 14.98 -3.78
CA ILE A 103 1.31 13.94 -3.44
C ILE A 103 1.70 13.08 -2.24
N LEU A 104 2.97 13.10 -1.82
CA LEU A 104 3.45 12.42 -0.61
C LEU A 104 3.37 13.33 0.63
N LYS A 105 2.57 14.40 0.59
CA LYS A 105 2.36 15.31 1.72
C LYS A 105 0.95 15.15 2.28
N PRO A 106 0.77 15.32 3.61
CA PRO A 106 -0.55 15.36 4.21
C PRO A 106 -1.28 16.67 3.90
N ALA A 107 -2.60 16.67 4.03
CA ALA A 107 -3.41 17.90 3.91
C ALA A 107 -3.09 18.92 5.04
N PRO A 108 -3.30 20.23 4.85
CA PRO A 108 -3.81 20.83 3.62
C PRO A 108 -2.77 20.75 2.52
N TRP A 109 -3.19 20.20 1.38
CA TRP A 109 -2.33 20.14 0.21
C TRP A 109 -2.18 21.54 -0.37
N LYS A 110 -1.32 22.35 0.23
CA LYS A 110 -0.78 23.53 -0.43
C LYS A 110 0.17 23.02 -1.50
N LEU A 111 -0.42 22.59 -2.57
CA LEU A 111 0.31 22.18 -3.74
C LEU A 111 0.75 23.49 -4.40
N ASP A 112 2.01 23.88 -4.15
CA ASP A 112 2.70 24.68 -5.15
C ASP A 112 3.01 23.74 -6.32
N ASN A 113 1.92 23.37 -7.03
CA ASN A 113 1.96 22.43 -8.14
C ASN A 113 2.71 23.02 -9.32
N ALA A 114 2.71 24.35 -9.46
CA ALA A 114 3.35 25.02 -10.58
C ALA A 114 4.85 24.71 -10.67
N ALA A 115 5.57 24.79 -9.55
CA ALA A 115 7.00 24.48 -9.55
C ALA A 115 7.27 22.99 -9.83
N PHE A 116 6.44 22.10 -9.29
CA PHE A 116 6.54 20.67 -9.58
C PHE A 116 6.16 20.36 -11.03
N GLY A 117 5.07 20.92 -11.54
CA GLY A 117 4.62 20.76 -12.93
C GLY A 117 5.70 21.21 -13.91
N GLN A 118 6.25 22.41 -13.73
CA GLN A 118 7.35 22.93 -14.57
C GLN A 118 8.60 22.03 -14.53
N TRP A 119 8.93 21.48 -13.36
CA TRP A 119 10.06 20.55 -13.24
C TRP A 119 9.77 19.23 -13.97
N VAL A 120 8.55 18.70 -13.89
CA VAL A 120 8.12 17.50 -14.64
C VAL A 120 8.17 17.77 -16.14
N ASP A 121 7.56 18.86 -16.61
CA ASP A 121 7.51 19.21 -18.03
C ASP A 121 8.92 19.36 -18.62
N HIS A 122 9.81 20.05 -17.89
CA HIS A 122 11.21 20.15 -18.28
C HIS A 122 11.89 18.79 -18.33
N THR A 123 11.72 17.97 -17.30
CA THR A 123 12.37 16.66 -17.20
C THR A 123 11.89 15.73 -18.32
N VAL A 124 10.59 15.62 -18.58
CA VAL A 124 10.01 14.84 -19.68
C VAL A 124 10.62 15.26 -21.02
N SER A 125 10.65 16.57 -21.30
CA SER A 125 11.24 17.11 -22.52
C SER A 125 12.73 16.75 -22.68
N GLN A 126 13.51 16.80 -21.59
CA GLN A 126 14.94 16.44 -21.63
C GLN A 126 15.16 14.93 -21.80
N LEU A 127 14.34 14.10 -21.16
CA LEU A 127 14.38 12.64 -21.29
C LEU A 127 14.06 12.21 -22.74
N ASP A 128 13.01 12.77 -23.34
CA ASP A 128 12.64 12.53 -24.74
C ASP A 128 13.75 12.92 -25.72
N LYS A 129 14.36 14.08 -25.48
CA LYS A 129 15.50 14.55 -26.26
C LYS A 129 16.69 13.59 -26.15
N ALA A 130 17.04 13.17 -24.94
CA ALA A 130 18.12 12.22 -24.69
C ALA A 130 17.89 10.90 -25.43
N MET A 131 16.70 10.30 -25.28
CA MET A 131 16.33 9.05 -25.94
C MET A 131 16.42 9.17 -27.47
N SER A 132 15.88 10.24 -28.03
CA SER A 132 15.97 10.51 -29.48
C SER A 132 17.40 10.66 -29.97
N LEU A 133 18.31 11.22 -29.16
CA LEU A 133 19.75 11.31 -29.48
C LEU A 133 20.41 9.93 -29.45
N PHE A 134 20.18 9.13 -28.41
CA PHE A 134 20.73 7.78 -28.29
C PHE A 134 20.31 6.90 -29.48
N HIS A 135 19.04 6.95 -29.87
CA HIS A 135 18.54 6.25 -31.07
C HIS A 135 19.21 6.74 -32.36
N ARG A 136 19.47 8.04 -32.50
CA ARG A 136 20.22 8.56 -33.67
C ARG A 136 21.66 8.06 -33.76
N HIS A 137 22.30 7.77 -32.61
CA HIS A 137 23.60 7.10 -32.54
C HIS A 137 23.50 5.57 -32.74
N GLY A 138 22.29 5.05 -32.96
CA GLY A 138 22.03 3.64 -33.24
C GLY A 138 21.98 2.73 -32.03
N TRP A 139 21.77 3.28 -30.81
CA TRP A 139 21.70 2.53 -29.55
C TRP A 139 20.28 2.38 -29.02
N LEU A 140 19.94 1.17 -28.56
CA LEU A 140 18.80 0.89 -27.69
C LEU A 140 19.30 0.63 -26.27
N LEU A 141 18.61 1.16 -25.25
CA LEU A 141 19.08 1.12 -23.86
C LEU A 141 18.72 -0.18 -23.13
N GLY A 142 17.45 -0.59 -23.23
CA GLY A 142 16.95 -1.85 -22.68
C GLY A 142 16.68 -1.87 -21.17
N ASP A 143 17.36 -1.08 -20.33
CA ASP A 143 17.17 -1.01 -18.87
C ASP A 143 16.96 0.43 -18.39
N ILE A 144 15.79 0.98 -18.68
CA ILE A 144 15.42 2.35 -18.37
C ILE A 144 14.61 2.38 -17.08
N HIS A 145 15.17 2.93 -16.00
CA HIS A 145 14.47 3.12 -14.73
C HIS A 145 15.06 4.31 -13.95
N PRO A 146 14.30 4.92 -13.00
CA PRO A 146 14.68 6.22 -12.42
C PRO A 146 15.92 6.20 -11.53
N LYS A 147 16.45 5.03 -11.14
CA LYS A 147 17.74 4.94 -10.42
C LYS A 147 18.95 5.04 -11.37
N ASN A 148 18.76 4.75 -12.67
CA ASN A 148 19.79 4.87 -13.71
C ASN A 148 19.83 6.26 -14.35
N ILE A 149 19.16 7.25 -13.75
CA ILE A 149 19.19 8.64 -14.19
C ILE A 149 19.57 9.52 -13.02
N ILE A 150 20.70 10.23 -13.11
CA ILE A 150 21.12 11.23 -12.14
C ILE A 150 20.61 12.60 -12.60
N MET A 151 19.96 13.33 -11.71
CA MET A 151 19.51 14.69 -11.98
C MET A 151 20.61 15.67 -11.60
N GLU A 152 21.42 16.04 -12.58
CA GLU A 152 22.52 17.00 -12.38
C GLU A 152 21.96 18.31 -11.85
N ASN A 153 22.45 18.73 -10.68
CA ASN A 153 21.96 19.90 -9.94
C ASN A 153 20.42 19.88 -9.69
N GLY A 154 19.81 18.69 -9.71
CA GLY A 154 18.38 18.48 -9.50
C GLY A 154 17.50 18.82 -10.70
N VAL A 155 18.07 19.13 -11.89
CA VAL A 155 17.33 19.65 -13.05
C VAL A 155 17.62 18.86 -14.33
N ASN A 156 18.90 18.61 -14.66
CA ASN A 156 19.27 18.03 -15.94
C ASN A 156 19.49 16.51 -15.83
N PRO A 157 18.77 15.66 -16.58
CA PRO A 157 18.95 14.23 -16.51
C PRO A 157 20.23 13.78 -17.20
N LYS A 158 20.97 12.90 -16.54
CA LYS A 158 22.14 12.18 -17.08
C LYS A 158 21.90 10.70 -16.91
N PHE A 159 21.87 9.95 -17.99
CA PHE A 159 21.73 8.50 -17.98
C PHE A 159 23.05 7.84 -17.59
N ILE A 160 22.98 6.86 -16.71
CA ILE A 160 24.08 6.02 -16.25
C ILE A 160 23.71 4.55 -16.45
N ASP A 161 24.71 3.66 -16.44
CA ASP A 161 24.52 2.22 -16.53
C ASP A 161 24.00 1.72 -17.90
N PHE A 162 24.93 1.62 -18.85
CA PHE A 162 24.67 1.18 -20.23
C PHE A 162 25.09 -0.27 -20.49
N GLU A 163 25.22 -1.10 -19.44
CA GLU A 163 25.73 -2.48 -19.59
C GLU A 163 24.83 -3.37 -20.44
N PHE A 164 23.54 -3.05 -20.57
CA PHE A 164 22.56 -3.77 -21.40
C PHE A 164 22.21 -3.08 -22.72
N ALA A 165 22.77 -1.91 -22.99
CA ALA A 165 22.54 -1.21 -24.24
C ALA A 165 23.04 -2.04 -25.44
N HIS A 166 22.38 -1.93 -26.57
CA HIS A 166 22.74 -2.70 -27.77
C HIS A 166 22.44 -1.94 -29.06
N LYS A 167 23.17 -2.25 -30.12
CA LYS A 167 22.94 -1.63 -31.43
C LYS A 167 21.62 -2.07 -32.04
N MET A 168 20.92 -1.14 -32.69
CA MET A 168 19.62 -1.37 -33.36
C MET A 168 19.67 -2.46 -34.44
N ASP A 169 20.77 -2.59 -35.15
CA ASP A 169 20.95 -3.57 -36.23
C ASP A 169 21.01 -5.03 -35.71
N LYS A 170 21.25 -5.23 -34.42
CA LYS A 170 21.27 -6.57 -33.80
C LYS A 170 19.89 -7.06 -33.34
N GLY A 171 18.86 -6.30 -33.66
CA GLY A 171 17.49 -6.58 -33.19
C GLY A 171 17.29 -6.27 -31.74
N TRP A 172 16.02 -6.18 -31.34
CA TRP A 172 15.64 -5.85 -29.96
C TRP A 172 15.60 -7.12 -29.10
N ARG A 173 16.23 -7.07 -27.92
CA ARG A 173 16.24 -8.15 -26.93
C ARG A 173 16.14 -7.57 -25.52
N ILE A 174 15.29 -8.17 -24.71
CA ILE A 174 15.24 -7.89 -23.26
C ILE A 174 16.23 -8.81 -22.57
N LYS A 175 17.26 -8.26 -21.93
CA LYS A 175 18.21 -9.02 -21.10
C LYS A 175 17.89 -8.94 -19.62
N GLN A 176 17.56 -7.76 -19.13
CA GLN A 176 17.17 -7.50 -17.76
C GLN A 176 16.25 -6.28 -17.75
N ILE A 177 15.26 -6.26 -16.85
CA ILE A 177 14.33 -5.16 -16.70
C ILE A 177 14.07 -4.94 -15.22
N ALA A 178 14.13 -3.68 -14.80
CA ALA A 178 13.66 -3.30 -13.47
C ALA A 178 12.13 -3.48 -13.37
N PRO A 179 11.63 -4.11 -12.28
CA PRO A 179 10.19 -4.32 -12.10
C PRO A 179 9.40 -3.01 -12.22
N GLY A 180 8.39 -3.01 -13.06
CA GLY A 180 7.54 -1.85 -13.31
C GLY A 180 7.94 -0.97 -14.50
N TYR A 181 9.13 -1.14 -15.07
CA TYR A 181 9.63 -0.28 -16.15
C TYR A 181 9.88 -1.01 -17.47
N GLY A 182 9.58 -2.30 -17.53
CA GLY A 182 9.68 -3.05 -18.79
C GLY A 182 8.64 -2.61 -19.81
N PRO A 183 8.98 -2.65 -21.12
CA PRO A 183 8.05 -2.27 -22.17
C PRO A 183 6.84 -3.19 -22.18
N LEU A 184 5.67 -2.64 -22.45
CA LEU A 184 4.43 -3.39 -22.54
C LEU A 184 4.44 -4.35 -23.74
N THR A 185 3.57 -5.37 -23.69
CA THR A 185 3.47 -6.38 -24.76
C THR A 185 3.24 -5.74 -26.13
N GLY A 186 4.05 -6.13 -27.09
CA GLY A 186 3.95 -5.65 -28.47
C GLY A 186 4.78 -4.41 -28.80
N PHE A 187 5.49 -3.83 -27.81
CA PHE A 187 6.49 -2.78 -28.07
C PHE A 187 7.86 -3.43 -28.32
N THR A 188 8.57 -2.98 -29.36
CA THR A 188 9.89 -3.50 -29.75
C THR A 188 10.78 -2.39 -30.29
N GLY A 189 12.10 -2.58 -30.27
CA GLY A 189 13.05 -1.61 -30.78
C GLY A 189 12.97 -0.26 -30.07
N THR A 190 12.99 0.82 -30.84
CA THR A 190 12.88 2.20 -30.31
C THR A 190 11.58 2.44 -29.55
N ASP A 191 10.48 1.81 -29.98
CA ASP A 191 9.18 1.94 -29.31
C ASP A 191 9.22 1.29 -27.91
N ALA A 192 10.01 0.24 -27.72
CA ALA A 192 10.18 -0.40 -26.42
C ALA A 192 10.92 0.51 -25.44
N ASP A 193 12.00 1.17 -25.86
CA ASP A 193 12.70 2.16 -25.04
C ASP A 193 11.80 3.35 -24.69
N PHE A 194 11.04 3.89 -25.66
CA PHE A 194 10.08 4.95 -25.40
C PHE A 194 8.95 4.49 -24.49
N CYS A 195 8.48 3.24 -24.58
CA CYS A 195 7.48 2.70 -23.67
C CYS A 195 8.02 2.63 -22.23
N SER A 196 9.24 2.12 -22.04
CA SER A 196 9.90 2.10 -20.73
C SER A 196 10.11 3.52 -20.16
N LEU A 197 10.48 4.48 -21.04
CA LEU A 197 10.60 5.88 -20.67
C LEU A 197 9.26 6.48 -20.22
N GLY A 198 8.19 6.25 -20.97
CA GLY A 198 6.85 6.70 -20.59
C GLY A 198 6.34 6.10 -19.28
N LEU A 199 6.66 4.83 -18.98
CA LEU A 199 6.37 4.22 -17.68
C LEU A 199 7.15 4.88 -16.54
N LEU A 200 8.43 5.22 -16.79
CA LEU A 200 9.24 5.99 -15.83
C LEU A 200 8.63 7.38 -15.58
N GLU A 201 8.23 8.08 -16.63
CA GLU A 201 7.60 9.41 -16.55
C GLU A 201 6.26 9.33 -15.80
N LEU A 202 5.48 8.28 -16.01
CA LEU A 202 4.26 8.02 -15.24
C LEU A 202 4.55 7.83 -13.75
N ASP A 203 5.64 7.15 -13.40
CA ASP A 203 6.08 6.98 -11.99
C ASP A 203 6.54 8.31 -11.37
N MET A 204 7.01 9.27 -12.15
CA MET A 204 7.29 10.64 -11.67
C MET A 204 6.00 11.34 -11.23
N LEU A 205 4.89 11.12 -11.92
CA LEU A 205 3.59 11.73 -11.62
C LEU A 205 2.96 11.11 -10.38
N LEU A 206 2.90 9.79 -10.36
CA LEU A 206 2.32 8.98 -9.27
C LEU A 206 3.30 7.86 -8.91
N PRO A 207 4.12 8.02 -7.86
CA PRO A 207 5.04 6.98 -7.44
C PRO A 207 4.34 5.63 -7.24
N GLN A 208 4.94 4.55 -7.78
CA GLN A 208 4.41 3.19 -7.84
C GLN A 208 3.22 2.98 -8.82
N ALA A 209 2.85 3.97 -9.62
CA ALA A 209 1.83 3.81 -10.65
C ALA A 209 2.15 2.64 -11.61
N THR A 210 3.41 2.45 -11.93
CA THR A 210 3.90 1.40 -12.83
C THR A 210 3.72 -0.02 -12.30
N ILE A 211 3.47 -0.19 -10.99
CA ILE A 211 3.23 -1.50 -10.38
C ILE A 211 1.73 -1.85 -10.39
N THR A 212 0.86 -0.85 -10.56
CA THR A 212 -0.57 -1.01 -10.28
C THR A 212 -1.33 -1.78 -11.35
N ASP A 213 -1.06 -1.60 -12.64
CA ASP A 213 -1.76 -2.35 -13.68
C ASP A 213 -1.09 -2.26 -15.06
N GLN A 214 0.01 -2.96 -15.23
CA GLN A 214 0.73 -2.98 -16.52
C GLN A 214 0.04 -3.81 -17.60
N GLY A 215 -0.88 -4.68 -17.23
CA GLY A 215 -1.62 -5.53 -18.19
C GLY A 215 -2.78 -4.82 -18.89
N ASN A 216 -3.07 -3.58 -18.53
CA ASN A 216 -4.24 -2.85 -19.02
C ASN A 216 -3.86 -1.43 -19.45
N GLU A 217 -3.71 -1.20 -20.76
CA GLU A 217 -3.34 0.09 -21.35
C GLU A 217 -4.21 1.25 -20.85
N GLY A 218 -5.49 1.02 -20.62
CA GLY A 218 -6.38 2.06 -20.14
C GLY A 218 -6.16 2.47 -18.69
N SER A 219 -5.53 1.65 -17.85
CA SER A 219 -5.14 2.06 -16.50
C SER A 219 -4.06 3.12 -16.55
N ILE A 220 -3.11 3.01 -17.48
CA ILE A 220 -2.05 4.00 -17.69
C ILE A 220 -2.66 5.35 -18.05
N ILE A 221 -3.57 5.37 -19.02
CA ILE A 221 -4.27 6.60 -19.43
C ILE A 221 -5.03 7.21 -18.23
N ARG A 222 -5.72 6.39 -17.46
CA ARG A 222 -6.47 6.84 -16.28
C ARG A 222 -5.56 7.45 -15.22
N ILE A 223 -4.41 6.82 -14.94
CA ILE A 223 -3.42 7.33 -13.98
C ILE A 223 -2.85 8.66 -14.46
N ALA A 224 -2.46 8.76 -15.74
CA ALA A 224 -1.94 9.99 -16.31
C ALA A 224 -2.96 11.14 -16.25
N ARG A 225 -4.22 10.88 -16.60
CA ARG A 225 -5.31 11.87 -16.53
C ARG A 225 -5.68 12.25 -15.09
N HIS A 226 -5.65 11.30 -14.16
CA HIS A 226 -5.84 11.59 -12.74
C HIS A 226 -4.71 12.50 -12.22
N ALA A 227 -3.47 12.20 -12.53
CA ALA A 227 -2.34 13.06 -12.18
C ALA A 227 -2.51 14.47 -12.75
N GLN A 228 -2.89 14.61 -14.02
CA GLN A 228 -3.16 15.88 -14.68
C GLN A 228 -4.26 16.70 -13.97
N SER A 229 -5.33 16.06 -13.54
CA SER A 229 -6.44 16.78 -12.86
C SER A 229 -6.05 17.35 -11.49
N HIS A 230 -4.94 16.91 -10.91
CA HIS A 230 -4.50 17.28 -9.57
C HIS A 230 -3.13 17.96 -9.51
N LEU A 231 -2.33 17.83 -10.58
CA LEU A 231 -1.01 18.41 -10.71
C LEU A 231 -1.02 19.38 -11.89
N ASP A 232 -0.36 20.52 -11.73
CA ASP A 232 -0.27 21.56 -12.77
C ASP A 232 0.77 21.16 -13.83
N ILE A 233 0.42 20.13 -14.62
CA ILE A 233 1.28 19.54 -15.67
C ILE A 233 0.68 19.87 -17.02
N ASN A 234 1.57 20.22 -17.96
CA ASN A 234 1.18 20.56 -19.31
C ASN A 234 0.51 19.37 -20.02
N GLU A 235 -0.53 19.66 -20.80
CA GLU A 235 -1.23 18.69 -21.64
C GLU A 235 -0.26 17.92 -22.55
N ASP A 236 0.70 18.62 -23.16
CA ASP A 236 1.67 18.02 -24.08
C ASP A 236 2.54 16.94 -23.39
N SER A 237 2.93 17.14 -22.12
CA SER A 237 3.68 16.15 -21.35
C SER A 237 2.84 14.91 -21.06
N ILE A 238 1.58 15.08 -20.70
CA ILE A 238 0.64 13.99 -20.45
C ILE A 238 0.36 13.19 -21.72
N GLU A 239 0.10 13.87 -22.84
CA GLU A 239 -0.12 13.23 -24.13
C GLU A 239 1.14 12.45 -24.60
N SER A 240 2.34 13.02 -24.40
CA SER A 240 3.62 12.33 -24.69
C SER A 240 3.73 11.02 -23.90
N ILE A 241 3.45 11.04 -22.59
CA ILE A 241 3.46 9.84 -21.74
C ILE A 241 2.46 8.79 -22.24
N ILE A 242 1.23 9.22 -22.55
CA ILE A 242 0.18 8.32 -23.06
C ILE A 242 0.57 7.71 -24.40
N GLN A 243 1.09 8.50 -25.33
CA GLN A 243 1.51 8.02 -26.65
C GLN A 243 2.65 7.00 -26.57
N LYS A 244 3.61 7.20 -25.67
CA LYS A 244 4.72 6.25 -25.44
C LYS A 244 4.26 4.92 -24.85
N THR A 245 3.21 4.92 -24.02
CA THR A 245 2.80 3.78 -23.22
C THR A 245 1.54 3.07 -23.72
N SER A 246 0.84 3.62 -24.70
CA SER A 246 -0.39 3.05 -25.24
C SER A 246 -0.41 3.09 -26.76
N LYS A 247 -0.71 1.94 -27.37
CA LYS A 247 -1.01 1.86 -28.81
C LYS A 247 -2.43 2.34 -29.15
N ASN A 248 -3.30 2.44 -28.15
CA ASN A 248 -4.67 2.89 -28.29
C ASN A 248 -4.95 4.00 -27.27
N THR A 249 -5.01 5.24 -27.73
CA THR A 249 -5.24 6.44 -26.90
C THR A 249 -6.66 6.53 -26.33
N GLN A 250 -7.56 5.60 -26.67
CA GLN A 250 -8.92 5.57 -26.16
C GLN A 250 -9.07 4.57 -25.03
N LEU A 251 -9.65 4.99 -23.90
CA LEU A 251 -10.06 4.10 -22.82
C LEU A 251 -11.06 3.06 -23.35
N SER A 252 -10.92 1.80 -22.93
CA SER A 252 -11.94 0.78 -23.17
C SER A 252 -13.27 1.17 -22.52
N LEU A 253 -14.38 0.61 -23.00
CA LEU A 253 -15.71 0.86 -22.42
C LEU A 253 -15.74 0.49 -20.93
N ASP A 254 -15.10 -0.61 -20.53
CA ASP A 254 -15.06 -1.05 -19.14
C ASP A 254 -14.31 -0.08 -18.22
N GLN A 255 -13.26 0.56 -18.73
CA GLN A 255 -12.49 1.54 -17.97
C GLN A 255 -13.17 2.90 -17.86
N ARG A 256 -13.88 3.30 -18.91
CA ARG A 256 -14.78 4.46 -18.83
C ARG A 256 -15.85 4.23 -17.77
N ALA A 257 -16.37 2.99 -17.66
CA ALA A 257 -17.35 2.65 -16.65
C ALA A 257 -16.85 2.90 -15.22
N VAL A 258 -15.58 2.54 -14.89
CA VAL A 258 -15.01 2.82 -13.56
C VAL A 258 -14.85 4.32 -13.31
N ASN A 259 -14.36 5.07 -14.29
CA ASN A 259 -14.11 6.51 -14.14
C ASN A 259 -15.41 7.33 -13.97
N LEU A 260 -16.48 6.93 -14.65
CA LEU A 260 -17.77 7.61 -14.62
C LEU A 260 -18.75 7.04 -13.59
N ALA A 261 -18.41 5.91 -12.96
CA ALA A 261 -19.24 5.24 -11.97
C ALA A 261 -19.53 6.17 -10.77
N SER A 262 -20.75 6.21 -10.31
CA SER A 262 -21.09 6.76 -8.99
C SER A 262 -20.46 5.88 -7.88
N ILE A 263 -20.44 6.37 -6.63
CA ILE A 263 -20.03 5.53 -5.49
C ILE A 263 -20.92 4.28 -5.39
N GLU A 264 -22.21 4.41 -5.67
CA GLU A 264 -23.16 3.30 -5.69
C GLU A 264 -22.83 2.27 -6.77
N ASP A 265 -22.48 2.72 -8.00
CA ASP A 265 -22.03 1.83 -9.07
C ASP A 265 -20.72 1.11 -8.72
N LEU A 266 -19.79 1.78 -8.02
CA LEU A 266 -18.57 1.15 -7.53
C LEU A 266 -18.88 0.08 -6.50
N ILE A 267 -19.79 0.34 -5.56
CA ILE A 267 -20.26 -0.63 -4.55
C ILE A 267 -20.85 -1.86 -5.26
N HIS A 268 -21.80 -1.65 -6.17
CA HIS A 268 -22.41 -2.76 -6.92
C HIS A 268 -21.41 -3.50 -7.83
N GLY A 269 -20.48 -2.79 -8.45
CA GLY A 269 -19.44 -3.38 -9.30
C GLY A 269 -18.49 -4.28 -8.51
N LEU A 270 -18.03 -3.83 -7.33
CA LEU A 270 -17.18 -4.60 -6.42
C LEU A 270 -17.95 -5.81 -5.84
N ALA A 271 -19.20 -5.62 -5.42
CA ALA A 271 -20.03 -6.72 -4.92
C ALA A 271 -20.22 -7.82 -5.97
N ARG A 272 -20.50 -7.45 -7.22
CA ARG A 272 -20.59 -8.42 -8.34
C ARG A 272 -19.26 -9.13 -8.56
N GLY A 273 -18.14 -8.41 -8.52
CA GLY A 273 -16.80 -8.98 -8.66
C GLY A 273 -16.49 -10.02 -7.59
N ILE A 274 -16.78 -9.72 -6.33
CA ILE A 274 -16.61 -10.68 -5.23
C ILE A 274 -17.50 -11.92 -5.45
N LYS A 275 -18.79 -11.72 -5.73
CA LYS A 275 -19.73 -12.83 -5.95
C LYS A 275 -19.35 -13.74 -7.13
N ALA A 276 -18.82 -13.16 -8.21
CA ALA A 276 -18.35 -13.91 -9.38
C ALA A 276 -17.15 -14.84 -9.08
N HIS A 277 -16.44 -14.58 -7.98
CA HIS A 277 -15.25 -15.35 -7.56
C HIS A 277 -15.46 -16.18 -6.28
N LEU A 278 -16.66 -16.20 -5.73
CA LEU A 278 -17.01 -17.09 -4.63
C LEU A 278 -17.36 -18.49 -5.18
N HIS A 279 -16.52 -19.47 -4.89
CA HIS A 279 -16.67 -20.86 -5.31
C HIS A 279 -16.61 -21.78 -4.10
N PHE A 280 -17.74 -22.40 -3.78
CA PHE A 280 -17.89 -23.32 -2.65
C PHE A 280 -17.84 -24.78 -3.12
N ASP A 281 -16.77 -25.14 -3.84
CA ASP A 281 -16.59 -26.47 -4.38
C ASP A 281 -16.23 -27.47 -3.27
N GLU A 282 -16.73 -28.70 -3.39
CA GLU A 282 -16.46 -29.78 -2.45
C GLU A 282 -14.97 -30.13 -2.48
N GLY A 283 -14.32 -30.11 -1.31
CA GLY A 283 -12.88 -30.38 -1.16
C GLY A 283 -11.95 -29.19 -1.46
N ALA A 284 -12.48 -28.05 -1.91
CA ALA A 284 -11.67 -26.85 -2.06
C ALA A 284 -11.31 -26.23 -0.69
N THR A 285 -10.03 -25.98 -0.45
CA THR A 285 -9.54 -25.33 0.79
C THR A 285 -9.84 -23.83 0.81
N VAL A 286 -10.00 -23.20 -0.35
CA VAL A 286 -10.15 -21.77 -0.53
C VAL A 286 -11.37 -21.50 -1.41
N ALA A 287 -12.29 -20.66 -0.95
CA ALA A 287 -13.54 -20.35 -1.67
C ALA A 287 -13.50 -19.01 -2.43
N LEU A 288 -12.44 -18.21 -2.27
CA LEU A 288 -12.27 -16.92 -2.95
C LEU A 288 -10.78 -16.63 -3.19
N PRO A 289 -10.41 -15.90 -4.25
CA PRO A 289 -9.04 -15.41 -4.40
C PRO A 289 -8.73 -14.39 -3.29
N GLY A 290 -7.63 -14.58 -2.58
CA GLY A 290 -7.27 -13.76 -1.44
C GLY A 290 -5.77 -13.60 -1.29
N ASP A 291 -5.34 -13.05 -0.16
CA ASP A 291 -3.96 -12.78 0.19
C ASP A 291 -3.09 -14.05 0.21
N ILE A 292 -1.77 -13.85 0.27
CA ILE A 292 -0.77 -14.94 0.36
C ILE A 292 -0.94 -15.77 1.64
N GLU A 293 -1.55 -15.23 2.68
CA GLU A 293 -1.89 -15.94 3.92
C GLU A 293 -2.76 -17.19 3.69
N LEU A 294 -3.51 -17.24 2.60
CA LEU A 294 -4.29 -18.40 2.17
C LEU A 294 -3.42 -19.60 1.76
N PHE A 295 -2.13 -19.42 1.62
CA PHE A 295 -1.16 -20.47 1.26
C PHE A 295 -0.22 -20.83 2.42
N GLY A 296 -0.38 -20.16 3.57
CA GLY A 296 0.43 -20.37 4.76
C GLY A 296 -0.03 -21.54 5.64
N PRO A 297 0.63 -21.80 6.76
CA PRO A 297 0.30 -22.90 7.68
C PRO A 297 -1.10 -22.77 8.31
N ASN A 298 -1.68 -21.56 8.35
CA ASN A 298 -3.01 -21.28 8.85
C ASN A 298 -4.04 -21.13 7.73
N ALA A 299 -3.80 -21.66 6.55
CA ALA A 299 -4.61 -21.47 5.35
C ALA A 299 -6.11 -21.76 5.56
N VAL A 300 -6.47 -22.83 6.26
CA VAL A 300 -7.88 -23.20 6.53
C VAL A 300 -8.54 -22.14 7.41
N GLN A 301 -7.92 -21.71 8.49
CA GLN A 301 -8.44 -20.65 9.34
C GLN A 301 -8.55 -19.33 8.58
N ALA A 302 -7.52 -18.96 7.80
CA ALA A 302 -7.50 -17.76 6.98
C ALA A 302 -8.64 -17.78 5.94
N SER A 303 -8.92 -18.93 5.31
CA SER A 303 -9.92 -19.08 4.25
C SER A 303 -11.36 -18.92 4.73
N VAL A 304 -11.67 -19.33 5.97
CA VAL A 304 -13.02 -19.13 6.56
C VAL A 304 -13.11 -17.81 7.33
N GLY A 305 -12.00 -17.27 7.81
CA GLY A 305 -11.91 -16.15 8.72
C GLY A 305 -12.41 -14.83 8.15
N TYR A 306 -12.43 -13.80 9.01
CA TYR A 306 -12.85 -12.46 8.64
C TYR A 306 -11.79 -11.73 7.78
N PRO A 307 -10.50 -11.66 8.19
CA PRO A 307 -9.52 -10.83 7.49
C PRO A 307 -9.30 -11.21 6.04
N TYR A 308 -9.06 -12.49 5.77
CA TYR A 308 -8.63 -12.99 4.47
C TYR A 308 -9.63 -13.93 3.80
N GLY A 309 -10.72 -14.28 4.49
CA GLY A 309 -11.60 -15.36 4.08
C GLY A 309 -13.04 -14.95 3.82
N VAL A 310 -13.85 -16.00 3.78
CA VAL A 310 -15.25 -15.95 3.38
C VAL A 310 -16.08 -15.12 4.34
N ALA A 311 -15.85 -15.20 5.65
CA ALA A 311 -16.66 -14.48 6.64
C ALA A 311 -16.60 -12.96 6.44
N GLY A 312 -15.41 -12.42 6.16
CA GLY A 312 -15.24 -10.98 5.85
C GLY A 312 -15.91 -10.59 4.52
N ALA A 313 -15.77 -11.40 3.49
CA ALA A 313 -16.39 -11.13 2.20
C ALA A 313 -17.93 -11.18 2.27
N LEU A 314 -18.50 -12.20 2.89
CA LEU A 314 -19.95 -12.35 3.03
C LEU A 314 -20.58 -11.26 3.90
N SER A 315 -19.92 -10.91 5.04
CA SER A 315 -20.39 -9.83 5.90
C SER A 315 -20.40 -8.49 5.16
N THR A 316 -19.35 -8.21 4.40
CA THR A 316 -19.25 -6.95 3.65
C THR A 316 -20.30 -6.87 2.53
N LEU A 317 -20.56 -7.97 1.82
CA LEU A 317 -21.64 -8.04 0.84
C LEU A 317 -23.00 -7.74 1.48
N ALA A 318 -23.29 -8.34 2.64
CA ALA A 318 -24.54 -8.09 3.37
C ALA A 318 -24.66 -6.62 3.84
N LEU A 319 -23.58 -6.07 4.41
CA LEU A 319 -23.53 -4.68 4.86
C LEU A 319 -23.66 -3.67 3.71
N ALA A 320 -23.15 -4.02 2.54
CA ALA A 320 -23.33 -3.22 1.31
C ALA A 320 -24.75 -3.34 0.70
N GLY A 321 -25.61 -4.20 1.26
CA GLY A 321 -26.98 -4.41 0.76
C GLY A 321 -27.07 -5.31 -0.47
N ASP A 322 -26.02 -6.06 -0.77
CA ASP A 322 -25.95 -6.95 -1.95
C ASP A 322 -25.45 -8.37 -1.57
N PRO A 323 -26.19 -9.10 -0.68
CA PRO A 323 -25.80 -10.43 -0.21
C PRO A 323 -25.79 -11.47 -1.35
N ILE A 324 -25.24 -12.65 -1.07
CA ILE A 324 -25.33 -13.80 -1.98
C ILE A 324 -26.76 -14.35 -2.05
N ASP A 325 -27.10 -14.99 -3.15
CA ASP A 325 -28.42 -15.60 -3.35
C ASP A 325 -28.65 -16.86 -2.48
N SER A 326 -29.92 -17.30 -2.34
CA SER A 326 -30.30 -18.40 -1.47
C SER A 326 -29.65 -19.75 -1.85
N ALA A 327 -29.37 -20.00 -3.12
CA ALA A 327 -28.69 -21.21 -3.56
C ALA A 327 -27.21 -21.21 -3.15
N SER A 328 -26.56 -20.05 -3.24
CA SER A 328 -25.19 -19.84 -2.79
C SER A 328 -25.09 -19.91 -1.26
N VAL A 329 -26.10 -19.44 -0.51
CA VAL A 329 -26.15 -19.55 0.97
C VAL A 329 -26.02 -20.99 1.42
N GLN A 330 -26.74 -21.92 0.81
CA GLN A 330 -26.68 -23.33 1.19
C GLN A 330 -25.28 -23.93 0.97
N LYS A 331 -24.69 -23.66 -0.20
CA LYS A 331 -23.31 -24.12 -0.52
C LYS A 331 -22.27 -23.49 0.42
N ALA A 332 -22.38 -22.20 0.67
CA ALA A 332 -21.52 -21.50 1.60
C ALA A 332 -21.61 -22.09 3.00
N SER A 333 -22.83 -22.36 3.49
CA SER A 333 -23.05 -22.95 4.81
C SER A 333 -22.35 -24.30 4.95
N GLN A 334 -22.53 -25.19 3.98
CA GLN A 334 -21.90 -26.50 4.00
C GLN A 334 -20.39 -26.43 3.92
N TRP A 335 -19.86 -25.53 3.05
CA TRP A 335 -18.42 -25.34 2.91
C TRP A 335 -17.80 -24.78 4.20
N ILE A 336 -18.41 -23.75 4.80
CA ILE A 336 -17.95 -23.17 6.07
C ILE A 336 -17.95 -24.23 7.17
N LEU A 337 -19.05 -24.98 7.33
CA LEU A 337 -19.17 -26.03 8.35
C LEU A 337 -18.03 -27.05 8.26
N ASN A 338 -17.67 -27.48 7.04
CA ASN A 338 -16.61 -28.44 6.80
C ASN A 338 -15.21 -27.88 7.18
N HIS A 339 -15.05 -26.55 7.26
CA HIS A 339 -13.78 -25.90 7.55
C HIS A 339 -13.67 -25.35 8.98
N LEU A 340 -14.73 -25.37 9.79
CA LEU A 340 -14.70 -24.85 11.18
C LEU A 340 -13.64 -25.49 12.06
N SER A 341 -13.40 -26.80 11.88
CA SER A 341 -12.37 -27.54 12.67
C SER A 341 -10.94 -27.05 12.45
N GLY A 342 -10.70 -26.30 11.39
CA GLY A 342 -9.41 -25.67 11.09
C GLY A 342 -9.15 -24.40 11.87
N VAL A 343 -10.13 -23.84 12.56
CA VAL A 343 -9.99 -22.62 13.37
C VAL A 343 -9.35 -22.96 14.71
N LYS A 344 -8.15 -22.39 14.99
CA LYS A 344 -7.32 -22.73 16.15
C LYS A 344 -7.14 -21.58 17.15
N ASN A 345 -7.35 -20.34 16.70
CA ASN A 345 -7.02 -19.13 17.44
C ASN A 345 -8.26 -18.31 17.77
N ARG A 346 -8.10 -17.38 18.75
CA ARG A 346 -9.06 -16.35 19.11
C ARG A 346 -8.75 -15.03 18.37
N GLY A 347 -9.52 -13.99 18.64
CA GLY A 347 -9.38 -12.64 18.13
C GLY A 347 -9.93 -12.47 16.70
N PHE A 348 -9.63 -11.33 16.09
CA PHE A 348 -10.16 -10.94 14.79
C PHE A 348 -9.76 -11.92 13.65
N ALA A 349 -8.54 -12.45 13.69
CA ALA A 349 -8.07 -13.45 12.73
C ALA A 349 -8.53 -14.87 13.05
N GLY A 350 -9.16 -15.09 14.19
CA GLY A 350 -9.61 -16.39 14.67
C GLY A 350 -11.12 -16.52 14.75
N LYS A 351 -11.57 -17.30 15.73
CA LYS A 351 -12.98 -17.63 15.89
C LYS A 351 -13.87 -16.41 16.13
N ASP A 352 -13.35 -15.39 16.83
CA ASP A 352 -14.16 -14.23 17.22
C ASP A 352 -14.47 -13.35 15.99
N GLY A 353 -13.52 -13.16 15.08
CA GLY A 353 -13.78 -12.51 13.78
C GLY A 353 -14.66 -13.35 12.87
N LEU A 354 -14.47 -14.68 12.86
CA LEU A 354 -15.33 -15.59 12.11
C LEU A 354 -16.78 -15.49 12.61
N GLU A 355 -17.02 -15.62 13.91
CA GLU A 355 -18.35 -15.49 14.52
C GLU A 355 -19.01 -14.15 14.16
N TYR A 356 -18.28 -13.04 14.34
CA TYR A 356 -18.75 -11.71 13.97
C TYR A 356 -19.17 -11.64 12.50
N GLY A 357 -18.30 -12.09 11.61
CA GLY A 357 -18.57 -12.04 10.15
C GLY A 357 -19.78 -12.87 9.75
N LEU A 358 -19.93 -14.07 10.29
CA LEU A 358 -21.08 -14.93 10.04
C LEU A 358 -22.39 -14.31 10.54
N ARG A 359 -22.37 -13.71 11.73
CA ARG A 359 -23.53 -13.01 12.30
C ARG A 359 -23.92 -11.81 11.44
N MET A 360 -22.95 -10.99 11.03
CA MET A 360 -23.19 -9.84 10.16
C MET A 360 -23.66 -10.22 8.75
N ALA A 361 -23.34 -11.42 8.29
CA ALA A 361 -23.79 -11.98 7.02
C ALA A 361 -25.14 -12.73 7.11
N GLY A 362 -25.74 -12.85 8.31
CA GLY A 362 -27.02 -13.54 8.53
C GLY A 362 -26.90 -15.06 8.65
N PHE A 363 -25.71 -15.62 8.90
CA PHE A 363 -25.48 -17.04 9.15
C PHE A 363 -25.49 -17.37 10.65
N ASP A 364 -26.60 -17.06 11.34
CA ASP A 364 -26.71 -17.12 12.81
C ASP A 364 -26.44 -18.52 13.41
N GLU A 365 -26.81 -19.59 12.72
CA GLU A 365 -26.54 -20.96 13.17
C GLU A 365 -25.04 -21.26 13.13
N LEU A 366 -24.37 -20.93 12.04
CA LEU A 366 -22.92 -21.11 11.90
C LEU A 366 -22.15 -20.18 12.84
N ALA A 367 -22.66 -18.99 13.13
CA ALA A 367 -22.06 -18.10 14.11
C ALA A 367 -22.09 -18.73 15.52
N ARG A 368 -23.18 -19.41 15.89
CA ARG A 368 -23.28 -20.16 17.17
C ARG A 368 -22.34 -21.37 17.20
N GLU A 369 -22.21 -22.07 16.09
CA GLU A 369 -21.22 -23.17 15.95
C GLU A 369 -19.79 -22.62 16.12
N ALA A 370 -19.44 -21.53 15.43
CA ALA A 370 -18.15 -20.87 15.55
C ALA A 370 -17.88 -20.41 17.00
N HIS A 371 -18.88 -19.83 17.67
CA HIS A 371 -18.78 -19.45 19.09
C HIS A 371 -18.40 -20.63 19.99
N SER A 372 -18.93 -21.81 19.71
CA SER A 372 -18.74 -23.02 20.51
C SER A 372 -17.41 -23.75 20.24
N LEU A 373 -16.59 -23.29 19.26
CA LEU A 373 -15.32 -23.95 18.93
C LEU A 373 -14.35 -23.95 20.13
N PRO A 374 -13.77 -25.13 20.47
CA PRO A 374 -12.82 -25.26 21.54
C PRO A 374 -11.42 -24.76 21.10
N VAL A 375 -11.16 -23.48 21.26
CA VAL A 375 -9.89 -22.84 20.92
C VAL A 375 -9.15 -22.34 22.15
N ALA A 376 -7.80 -22.32 22.09
CA ALA A 376 -6.98 -21.86 23.20
C ALA A 376 -7.17 -20.35 23.46
N ASN A 377 -7.05 -19.97 24.73
CA ASN A 377 -7.08 -18.57 25.13
C ASN A 377 -5.87 -17.80 24.57
N PRO A 378 -6.04 -16.51 24.25
CA PRO A 378 -4.95 -15.67 23.78
C PRO A 378 -3.84 -15.49 24.81
N ILE A 379 -2.62 -15.31 24.31
CA ILE A 379 -1.42 -15.01 25.12
C ILE A 379 -0.92 -13.57 24.92
N ASN A 380 -1.59 -12.78 24.09
CA ASN A 380 -1.19 -11.41 23.73
C ASN A 380 -2.39 -10.45 23.82
N PRO A 381 -2.15 -9.11 23.88
CA PRO A 381 -3.22 -8.14 24.04
C PRO A 381 -3.93 -7.72 22.75
N THR A 382 -3.44 -8.11 21.57
CA THR A 382 -3.77 -7.49 20.29
C THR A 382 -5.23 -7.69 19.83
N TYR A 383 -5.66 -6.84 18.91
CA TYR A 383 -6.93 -7.01 18.19
C TYR A 383 -6.89 -8.25 17.28
N TRP A 384 -5.72 -8.52 16.68
CA TRP A 384 -5.53 -9.57 15.67
C TRP A 384 -5.82 -10.97 16.21
N SER A 385 -5.10 -11.39 17.23
CA SER A 385 -5.20 -12.74 17.82
C SER A 385 -5.24 -12.73 19.35
N GLY A 386 -5.51 -11.58 19.94
CA GLY A 386 -5.41 -11.33 21.36
C GLY A 386 -6.75 -11.05 22.04
N TRP A 387 -6.65 -10.72 23.32
CA TRP A 387 -7.78 -10.46 24.18
C TRP A 387 -8.60 -9.22 23.76
N ALA A 388 -8.00 -8.24 23.06
CA ALA A 388 -8.75 -7.09 22.55
C ALA A 388 -9.78 -7.52 21.49
N GLY A 389 -9.40 -8.41 20.55
CA GLY A 389 -10.33 -8.94 19.55
C GLY A 389 -11.45 -9.79 20.17
N VAL A 390 -11.14 -10.57 21.22
CA VAL A 390 -12.14 -11.32 22.00
C VAL A 390 -13.15 -10.36 22.62
N GLY A 391 -12.68 -9.42 23.45
CA GLY A 391 -13.57 -8.51 24.16
C GLY A 391 -14.42 -7.63 23.24
N LEU A 392 -13.88 -7.19 22.09
CA LEU A 392 -14.64 -6.40 21.12
C LEU A 392 -15.73 -7.24 20.43
N ASN A 393 -15.49 -8.52 20.15
CA ASN A 393 -16.55 -9.41 19.66
C ASN A 393 -17.65 -9.57 20.70
N ASP A 394 -17.30 -9.87 21.97
CA ASP A 394 -18.25 -10.05 23.06
C ASP A 394 -19.09 -8.79 23.31
N LEU A 395 -18.43 -7.61 23.24
CA LEU A 395 -19.12 -6.32 23.30
C LEU A 395 -20.13 -6.18 22.14
N SER A 396 -19.77 -6.59 20.94
CA SER A 396 -20.62 -6.51 19.75
C SER A 396 -21.84 -7.46 19.80
N ILE A 397 -21.79 -8.52 20.62
CA ILE A 397 -22.90 -9.45 20.86
C ILE A 397 -23.91 -8.82 21.83
N GLY A 398 -23.46 -8.13 22.87
CA GLY A 398 -24.29 -7.35 23.78
C GLY A 398 -25.25 -8.19 24.68
N SER A 399 -24.93 -9.47 24.92
CA SER A 399 -25.73 -10.35 25.78
C SER A 399 -25.14 -10.44 27.20
N ASN A 400 -25.97 -10.75 28.20
CA ASN A 400 -25.49 -10.91 29.59
C ASN A 400 -24.35 -11.94 29.71
N LYS A 401 -24.41 -13.02 28.96
CA LYS A 401 -23.37 -14.06 28.95
C LYS A 401 -22.08 -13.57 28.29
N SER A 402 -22.15 -12.74 27.24
CA SER A 402 -20.98 -12.16 26.61
C SER A 402 -20.28 -11.13 27.51
N TYR A 403 -20.96 -10.52 28.44
CA TYR A 403 -20.34 -9.59 29.41
C TYR A 403 -19.39 -10.28 30.39
N ASP A 404 -19.63 -11.54 30.77
CA ASP A 404 -18.69 -12.30 31.59
C ASP A 404 -17.34 -12.51 30.87
N GLU A 405 -17.37 -12.88 29.60
CA GLU A 405 -16.16 -12.99 28.77
C GLU A 405 -15.53 -11.60 28.47
N LEU A 406 -16.33 -10.58 28.24
CA LEU A 406 -15.87 -9.20 28.06
C LEU A 406 -15.04 -8.71 29.26
N PHE A 407 -15.56 -8.89 30.50
CA PHE A 407 -14.85 -8.47 31.69
C PHE A 407 -13.63 -9.36 31.99
N LEU A 408 -13.68 -10.65 31.64
CA LEU A 408 -12.50 -11.52 31.66
C LEU A 408 -11.42 -11.00 30.72
N ALA A 409 -11.79 -10.67 29.48
CA ALA A 409 -10.85 -10.10 28.50
C ALA A 409 -10.23 -8.80 28.99
N SER A 410 -11.05 -7.89 29.54
CA SER A 410 -10.57 -6.63 30.13
C SER A 410 -9.60 -6.87 31.30
N SER A 411 -9.88 -7.82 32.19
CA SER A 411 -9.01 -8.19 33.31
C SER A 411 -7.67 -8.78 32.85
N LYS A 412 -7.69 -9.63 31.81
CA LYS A 412 -6.46 -10.18 31.22
C LYS A 412 -5.60 -9.09 30.58
N LEU A 413 -6.23 -8.18 29.85
CA LEU A 413 -5.56 -7.03 29.25
C LEU A 413 -4.95 -6.10 30.31
N GLN A 414 -5.67 -5.82 31.39
CA GLN A 414 -5.16 -5.05 32.53
C GLN A 414 -3.90 -5.69 33.12
N ASN A 415 -3.93 -7.00 33.34
CA ASN A 415 -2.76 -7.73 33.85
C ASN A 415 -1.57 -7.62 32.89
N MET A 416 -1.80 -7.80 31.58
CA MET A 416 -0.77 -7.65 30.57
C MET A 416 -0.19 -6.23 30.52
N LEU A 417 -1.03 -5.20 30.63
CA LEU A 417 -0.63 -3.79 30.67
C LEU A 417 0.23 -3.48 31.91
N THR A 418 -0.18 -3.97 33.08
CA THR A 418 0.54 -3.79 34.34
C THR A 418 1.90 -4.50 34.37
N ASN A 419 2.05 -5.61 33.61
CA ASN A 419 3.30 -6.35 33.48
C ASN A 419 4.12 -5.92 32.25
N ASP A 420 3.81 -4.76 31.64
CA ASP A 420 4.52 -4.19 30.49
C ASP A 420 4.72 -5.19 29.33
N VAL A 421 3.70 -5.99 29.02
CA VAL A 421 3.77 -6.92 27.88
C VAL A 421 3.93 -6.13 26.58
N GLU A 422 5.02 -6.39 25.87
CA GLU A 422 5.31 -5.72 24.61
C GLU A 422 4.49 -6.28 23.43
N CYS A 423 4.03 -5.39 22.56
CA CYS A 423 3.55 -5.73 21.23
C CYS A 423 4.68 -5.57 20.21
N GLU A 424 4.71 -6.37 19.14
CA GLU A 424 5.74 -6.29 18.10
C GLU A 424 5.68 -4.98 17.31
N SER A 425 4.46 -4.42 17.15
CA SER A 425 4.24 -3.17 16.40
C SER A 425 3.28 -2.23 17.13
N ALA A 426 2.86 -1.14 16.48
CA ALA A 426 1.84 -0.21 16.94
C ALA A 426 0.68 -0.14 15.96
N GLY A 427 -0.51 0.27 16.42
CA GLY A 427 -1.71 0.41 15.61
C GLY A 427 -2.81 -0.58 15.98
N LEU A 428 -3.91 -0.57 15.21
CA LEU A 428 -5.13 -1.25 15.62
C LEU A 428 -4.98 -2.77 15.72
N LEU A 429 -4.36 -3.41 14.72
CA LEU A 429 -4.35 -4.87 14.64
C LEU A 429 -3.30 -5.52 15.55
N TYR A 430 -2.10 -4.97 15.62
CA TYR A 430 -0.95 -5.63 16.24
C TYR A 430 -0.34 -4.87 17.42
N GLY A 431 -0.85 -3.67 17.72
CA GLY A 431 -0.45 -2.85 18.85
C GLY A 431 -1.41 -2.93 20.04
N TRP A 432 -1.20 -2.03 21.00
CA TRP A 432 -2.06 -1.83 22.15
C TRP A 432 -3.34 -1.04 21.83
N SER A 433 -3.43 -0.40 20.66
CA SER A 433 -4.58 0.41 20.25
C SER A 433 -5.88 -0.39 20.21
N GLY A 434 -5.83 -1.71 19.89
CA GLY A 434 -7.01 -2.58 19.96
C GLY A 434 -7.57 -2.71 21.38
N ALA A 435 -6.71 -2.85 22.38
CA ALA A 435 -7.12 -2.90 23.81
C ALA A 435 -7.64 -1.54 24.28
N ALA A 436 -7.00 -0.45 23.88
CA ALA A 436 -7.47 0.90 24.18
C ALA A 436 -8.87 1.15 23.62
N LEU A 437 -9.12 0.72 22.37
CA LEU A 437 -10.43 0.79 21.75
C LEU A 437 -11.49 0.02 22.56
N LEU A 438 -11.17 -1.20 23.01
CA LEU A 438 -12.08 -1.98 23.85
C LEU A 438 -12.43 -1.23 25.15
N TRP A 439 -11.46 -0.71 25.88
CA TRP A 439 -11.72 0.01 27.14
C TRP A 439 -12.48 1.32 26.92
N ALA A 440 -12.20 2.06 25.85
CA ALA A 440 -12.98 3.23 25.46
C ALA A 440 -14.45 2.88 25.21
N GLU A 441 -14.71 1.76 24.52
CA GLU A 441 -16.07 1.31 24.25
C GLU A 441 -16.77 0.74 25.50
N ILE A 442 -16.07 0.02 26.40
CA ILE A 442 -16.60 -0.39 27.70
C ILE A 442 -17.02 0.84 28.50
N TYR A 443 -16.15 1.84 28.62
CA TYR A 443 -16.47 3.10 29.32
C TYR A 443 -17.67 3.80 28.70
N ARG A 444 -17.74 3.84 27.36
CA ARG A 444 -18.85 4.51 26.65
C ARG A 444 -20.20 3.80 26.84
N THR A 445 -20.24 2.45 26.81
CA THR A 445 -21.48 1.70 26.60
C THR A 445 -21.89 0.80 27.78
N VAL A 446 -20.95 0.34 28.60
CA VAL A 446 -21.20 -0.70 29.62
C VAL A 446 -21.00 -0.17 31.04
N ASP A 447 -19.81 0.35 31.35
CA ASP A 447 -19.41 0.72 32.73
C ASP A 447 -18.57 2.00 32.71
N ARG A 448 -19.07 3.08 33.31
CA ARG A 448 -18.47 4.41 33.40
C ARG A 448 -17.40 4.55 34.49
N ASP A 449 -16.70 3.47 34.83
CA ASP A 449 -15.58 3.52 35.78
C ASP A 449 -14.34 4.14 35.09
N GLU A 450 -13.80 5.20 35.66
CA GLU A 450 -12.65 5.97 35.12
C GLU A 450 -11.39 5.10 34.93
N LYS A 451 -11.27 3.97 35.59
CA LYS A 451 -10.16 3.02 35.37
C LYS A 451 -10.02 2.61 33.90
N TYR A 452 -11.12 2.52 33.15
CA TYR A 452 -11.09 2.17 31.73
C TYR A 452 -10.48 3.28 30.88
N VAL A 453 -10.70 4.54 31.30
CA VAL A 453 -10.04 5.71 30.65
C VAL A 453 -8.53 5.66 30.89
N ASP A 454 -8.11 5.39 32.13
CA ASP A 454 -6.68 5.27 32.48
C ASP A 454 -6.00 4.13 31.71
N TYR A 455 -6.64 2.96 31.62
CA TYR A 455 -6.12 1.83 30.89
C TYR A 455 -6.00 2.13 29.38
N ALA A 456 -7.04 2.72 28.79
CA ALA A 456 -7.04 3.10 27.38
C ALA A 456 -5.95 4.13 27.09
N LEU A 457 -5.80 5.14 27.93
CA LEU A 457 -4.77 6.17 27.78
C LEU A 457 -3.35 5.58 27.85
N HIS A 458 -3.10 4.71 28.84
CA HIS A 458 -1.80 4.04 28.97
C HIS A 458 -1.49 3.15 27.76
N ALA A 459 -2.47 2.40 27.27
CA ALA A 459 -2.32 1.56 26.08
C ALA A 459 -2.00 2.38 24.81
N ILE A 460 -2.70 3.51 24.60
CA ILE A 460 -2.42 4.45 23.51
C ILE A 460 -0.99 5.00 23.62
N GLN A 461 -0.57 5.41 24.82
CA GLN A 461 0.77 5.93 25.05
C GLN A 461 1.86 4.89 24.74
N ASN A 462 1.61 3.59 24.99
CA ASN A 462 2.55 2.52 24.64
C ASN A 462 2.75 2.40 23.12
N ASP A 463 1.70 2.59 22.32
CA ASP A 463 1.82 2.62 20.86
C ASP A 463 2.49 3.93 20.37
N ILE A 464 2.15 5.09 20.96
CA ILE A 464 2.74 6.39 20.62
C ILE A 464 4.25 6.40 20.85
N LYS A 465 4.76 5.75 21.91
CA LYS A 465 6.21 5.61 22.18
C LYS A 465 7.00 4.97 21.03
N LYS A 466 6.33 4.20 20.17
CA LYS A 466 6.92 3.57 18.98
C LYS A 466 6.81 4.41 17.72
N CYS A 467 6.25 5.61 17.83
CA CYS A 467 6.07 6.53 16.72
C CYS A 467 7.14 7.63 16.72
N VAL A 468 7.36 8.19 15.54
CA VAL A 468 8.21 9.38 15.34
C VAL A 468 7.39 10.52 14.72
N LEU A 469 7.73 11.75 15.08
CA LEU A 469 7.18 12.92 14.42
C LEU A 469 8.01 13.20 13.16
N THR A 470 7.36 13.12 12.00
CA THR A 470 8.02 13.34 10.71
C THR A 470 8.18 14.83 10.41
N GLN A 471 8.94 15.17 9.36
CA GLN A 471 9.07 16.54 8.87
C GLN A 471 7.73 17.15 8.39
N ASN A 472 6.78 16.31 8.01
CA ASN A 472 5.44 16.72 7.63
C ASN A 472 4.50 16.96 8.83
N MET A 473 5.03 16.93 10.06
CA MET A 473 4.24 17.03 11.30
C MET A 473 3.18 15.94 11.43
N THR A 474 3.45 14.77 10.85
CA THR A 474 2.68 13.53 11.05
C THR A 474 3.37 12.67 12.09
N MET A 475 2.61 12.05 12.99
CA MET A 475 3.12 11.07 13.93
C MET A 475 2.92 9.68 13.33
N GLU A 476 4.01 8.96 13.07
CA GLU A 476 3.97 7.69 12.34
C GLU A 476 4.78 6.60 13.06
N TYR A 477 4.26 5.36 13.00
CA TYR A 477 4.97 4.20 13.54
C TYR A 477 6.30 4.01 12.83
N ASP A 478 7.39 3.89 13.60
CA ASP A 478 8.76 3.73 13.11
C ASP A 478 9.15 2.24 12.99
N GLU A 479 9.13 1.73 11.77
CA GLU A 479 9.61 0.38 11.43
C GLU A 479 11.14 0.31 11.26
N LYS A 480 11.87 1.38 11.65
CA LYS A 480 13.33 1.60 11.56
C LYS A 480 13.85 1.94 10.16
N TRP A 481 13.30 1.37 9.11
CA TRP A 481 13.69 1.62 7.71
C TRP A 481 12.63 2.42 6.93
N ARG A 482 11.43 2.52 7.44
CA ARG A 482 10.31 3.35 6.95
C ARG A 482 9.35 3.69 8.08
N THR A 483 8.46 4.64 7.83
CA THR A 483 7.34 4.94 8.73
C THR A 483 6.02 4.45 8.14
N LEU A 484 5.07 4.09 9.00
CA LEU A 484 3.77 3.54 8.60
C LEU A 484 2.62 4.34 9.21
N PRO A 485 1.74 4.93 8.35
CA PRO A 485 0.57 5.68 8.79
C PRO A 485 -0.73 4.85 8.81
N TYR A 486 -0.70 3.56 8.47
CA TYR A 486 -1.87 2.78 8.11
C TYR A 486 -2.75 2.36 9.30
N LEU A 487 -3.94 1.77 8.97
CA LEU A 487 -4.92 1.31 9.97
C LEU A 487 -4.42 0.05 10.69
N GLY A 488 -3.96 -0.95 9.96
CA GLY A 488 -3.52 -2.22 10.54
C GLY A 488 -2.31 -2.05 11.44
N THR A 489 -1.29 -1.40 10.92
CA THR A 489 -0.06 -1.03 11.64
C THR A 489 0.22 0.44 11.38
N GLY A 490 0.19 1.25 12.43
CA GLY A 490 0.54 2.67 12.31
C GLY A 490 -0.50 3.65 12.86
N SER A 491 -0.36 4.89 12.43
CA SER A 491 -1.01 6.07 12.99
C SER A 491 -2.54 6.02 12.93
N CYS A 492 -3.11 5.55 11.82
CA CYS A 492 -4.55 5.50 11.65
C CYS A 492 -5.21 4.58 12.69
N GLY A 493 -4.60 3.41 12.99
CA GLY A 493 -5.08 2.52 14.03
C GLY A 493 -5.03 3.15 15.43
N ILE A 494 -3.96 3.90 15.73
CA ILE A 494 -3.83 4.64 17.00
C ILE A 494 -4.86 5.79 17.05
N ALA A 495 -5.04 6.51 15.94
CA ALA A 495 -6.02 7.61 15.85
C ALA A 495 -7.46 7.12 16.08
N ILE A 496 -7.82 5.92 15.58
CA ILE A 496 -9.12 5.29 15.83
C ILE A 496 -9.34 5.06 17.32
N ALA A 497 -8.36 4.47 18.02
CA ALA A 497 -8.47 4.19 19.45
C ALA A 497 -8.56 5.49 20.29
N LEU A 498 -7.72 6.48 19.95
CA LEU A 498 -7.73 7.77 20.65
C LEU A 498 -9.03 8.56 20.36
N TYR A 499 -9.55 8.51 19.12
CA TYR A 499 -10.84 9.09 18.78
C TYR A 499 -11.98 8.44 19.59
N ALA A 500 -11.99 7.11 19.68
CA ALA A 500 -12.99 6.39 20.50
C ALA A 500 -12.94 6.84 21.98
N LEU A 501 -11.75 6.99 22.56
CA LEU A 501 -11.57 7.45 23.92
C LEU A 501 -12.05 8.90 24.11
N ARG A 502 -11.69 9.81 23.20
CA ARG A 502 -12.14 11.21 23.20
C ARG A 502 -13.67 11.31 23.04
N LYS A 503 -14.26 10.50 22.15
CA LYS A 503 -15.73 10.41 22.00
C LYS A 503 -16.41 9.87 23.27
N ALA A 504 -15.80 8.91 23.94
CA ALA A 504 -16.34 8.29 25.15
C ALA A 504 -16.32 9.23 26.38
N THR A 505 -15.24 10.01 26.51
CA THR A 505 -15.05 10.95 27.64
C THR A 505 -15.64 12.34 27.36
N GLY A 506 -15.67 12.78 26.12
CA GLY A 506 -15.95 14.16 25.73
C GLY A 506 -14.75 15.11 25.92
N GLU A 507 -13.57 14.59 26.23
CA GLU A 507 -12.36 15.35 26.52
C GLU A 507 -11.36 15.38 25.37
N CYS A 508 -10.59 16.46 25.24
CA CYS A 508 -9.52 16.62 24.26
C CYS A 508 -8.20 15.97 24.72
N LEU A 509 -8.22 14.66 25.03
CA LEU A 509 -7.04 13.93 25.48
C LEU A 509 -5.97 13.86 24.37
N LEU A 510 -4.68 14.04 24.74
CA LEU A 510 -3.51 13.96 23.85
C LEU A 510 -3.72 14.78 22.55
N ASP A 511 -4.06 16.05 22.67
CA ASP A 511 -4.55 16.88 21.55
C ASP A 511 -3.52 17.02 20.42
N LYS A 512 -2.25 17.29 20.75
CA LYS A 512 -1.17 17.43 19.78
C LYS A 512 -0.85 16.11 19.06
N GLU A 513 -0.83 15.03 19.80
CA GLU A 513 -0.62 13.69 19.29
C GLU A 513 -1.78 13.30 18.36
N TYR A 514 -3.02 13.56 18.80
CA TYR A 514 -4.22 13.29 18.00
C TYR A 514 -4.21 14.04 16.67
N GLU A 515 -3.92 15.35 16.69
CA GLU A 515 -3.81 16.15 15.47
C GLU A 515 -2.75 15.59 14.50
N SER A 516 -1.58 15.19 15.02
CA SER A 516 -0.49 14.63 14.22
C SER A 516 -0.83 13.23 13.68
N LEU A 517 -1.54 12.40 14.44
CA LEU A 517 -2.04 11.10 14.01
C LEU A 517 -3.13 11.23 12.94
N VAL A 518 -4.11 12.12 13.13
CA VAL A 518 -5.15 12.39 12.11
C VAL A 518 -4.53 12.95 10.85
N ARG A 519 -3.54 13.85 10.98
CA ARG A 519 -2.81 14.37 9.83
C ARG A 519 -2.12 13.28 9.02
N ALA A 520 -1.58 12.24 9.66
CA ALA A 520 -1.02 11.06 8.99
C ALA A 520 -2.06 10.27 8.17
N CYS A 521 -3.35 10.44 8.44
CA CYS A 521 -4.43 9.84 7.67
C CYS A 521 -4.90 10.69 6.47
N THR A 522 -4.21 11.81 6.18
CA THR A 522 -4.63 12.77 5.14
C THR A 522 -3.63 12.90 3.99
N TYR A 523 -2.77 11.92 3.78
CA TYR A 523 -1.88 11.87 2.62
C TYR A 523 -2.69 11.85 1.33
N TYR A 524 -2.24 12.66 0.35
CA TYR A 524 -2.95 12.77 -0.93
C TYR A 524 -3.07 11.43 -1.64
N GLN A 525 -2.01 10.63 -1.64
CA GLN A 525 -1.93 9.35 -2.33
C GLN A 525 -1.32 8.27 -1.42
N CYS A 526 -1.83 7.06 -1.56
CA CYS A 526 -1.28 5.84 -0.98
C CYS A 526 -0.77 4.91 -2.07
N ALA A 527 0.16 4.04 -1.71
CA ALA A 527 0.64 3.00 -2.61
C ALA A 527 -0.43 1.94 -2.96
N GLN A 528 -1.43 1.80 -2.09
CA GLN A 528 -2.48 0.77 -2.19
C GLN A 528 -3.84 1.35 -1.84
N GLY A 529 -4.89 0.78 -2.44
CA GLY A 529 -6.29 1.08 -2.11
C GLY A 529 -6.86 0.25 -0.97
N THR A 530 -6.10 -0.68 -0.37
CA THR A 530 -6.55 -1.71 0.57
C THR A 530 -7.01 -1.16 1.93
N TYR A 531 -7.72 -1.99 2.71
CA TYR A 531 -8.27 -1.58 4.00
C TYR A 531 -7.18 -1.43 5.09
N ALA A 532 -6.38 -2.47 5.32
CA ALA A 532 -5.42 -2.45 6.42
C ALA A 532 -4.19 -1.60 6.16
N TYR A 533 -3.73 -1.54 4.90
CA TYR A 533 -2.43 -0.96 4.50
C TYR A 533 -2.56 0.05 3.36
N GLY A 534 -3.72 0.69 3.23
CA GLY A 534 -3.98 1.60 2.13
C GLY A 534 -5.04 2.66 2.41
N MET A 535 -5.46 3.28 1.33
CA MET A 535 -6.35 4.44 1.31
C MET A 535 -7.74 4.17 1.93
N SER A 536 -8.28 2.94 1.76
CA SER A 536 -9.59 2.58 2.29
C SER A 536 -9.63 2.62 3.82
N GLY A 537 -8.51 2.31 4.51
CA GLY A 537 -8.43 2.43 5.96
C GLY A 537 -8.53 3.89 6.41
N PHE A 538 -7.84 4.80 5.74
CA PHE A 538 -7.95 6.24 6.02
C PHE A 538 -9.36 6.77 5.74
N LEU A 539 -9.94 6.40 4.60
CA LEU A 539 -11.31 6.75 4.26
C LEU A 539 -12.29 6.29 5.34
N THR A 540 -12.15 5.05 5.79
CA THR A 540 -12.99 4.48 6.85
C THR A 540 -12.90 5.29 8.15
N PHE A 541 -11.69 5.58 8.62
CA PHE A 541 -11.50 6.35 9.85
C PHE A 541 -12.06 7.75 9.73
N LEU A 542 -11.67 8.51 8.69
CA LEU A 542 -12.13 9.88 8.51
C LEU A 542 -13.65 9.95 8.35
N ASN A 543 -14.27 8.97 7.67
CA ASN A 543 -15.72 8.91 7.51
C ASN A 543 -16.43 8.57 8.82
N ALA A 544 -15.84 7.76 9.69
CA ALA A 544 -16.44 7.33 10.97
C ALA A 544 -16.45 8.43 12.05
N LYS A 545 -15.69 9.52 11.87
CA LYS A 545 -15.71 10.68 12.77
C LYS A 545 -17.04 11.44 12.68
N ASP A 546 -17.55 11.92 13.80
CA ASP A 546 -18.73 12.80 13.86
C ASP A 546 -18.37 14.27 13.62
N ASP A 547 -17.19 14.69 14.11
CA ASP A 547 -16.67 16.07 14.16
C ASP A 547 -15.77 16.42 12.96
N LYS A 548 -16.16 16.01 11.75
CA LYS A 548 -15.35 16.23 10.54
C LYS A 548 -15.16 17.71 10.21
N SER A 549 -13.91 18.12 10.08
CA SER A 549 -13.55 19.44 9.55
C SER A 549 -13.85 19.55 8.03
N LYS A 550 -13.94 20.77 7.51
CA LYS A 550 -14.06 21.01 6.07
C LYS A 550 -12.92 20.35 5.27
N LEU A 551 -11.71 20.33 5.84
CA LEU A 551 -10.54 19.70 5.23
C LEU A 551 -10.73 18.18 5.12
N GLU A 552 -11.21 17.53 6.19
CA GLU A 552 -11.45 16.08 6.17
C GLU A 552 -12.52 15.69 5.16
N TYR A 553 -13.57 16.47 4.98
CA TYR A 553 -14.53 16.26 3.89
C TYR A 553 -13.88 16.35 2.50
N GLN A 554 -12.96 17.28 2.29
CA GLN A 554 -12.21 17.37 1.02
C GLN A 554 -11.32 16.14 0.82
N VAL A 555 -10.67 15.66 1.87
CA VAL A 555 -9.84 14.44 1.83
C VAL A 555 -10.69 13.21 1.51
N ILE A 556 -11.85 13.04 2.17
CA ILE A 556 -12.79 11.94 1.91
C ILE A 556 -13.19 11.91 0.44
N ASN A 557 -13.60 13.05 -0.12
CA ASN A 557 -13.98 13.14 -1.54
C ASN A 557 -12.81 12.77 -2.47
N SER A 558 -11.62 13.28 -2.19
CA SER A 558 -10.40 12.92 -2.95
C SER A 558 -10.09 11.43 -2.89
N TYR A 559 -10.26 10.80 -1.72
CA TYR A 559 -10.05 9.37 -1.57
C TYR A 559 -11.07 8.53 -2.37
N CYS A 560 -12.32 8.97 -2.42
CA CYS A 560 -13.33 8.33 -3.27
C CYS A 560 -12.94 8.36 -4.75
N ASP A 561 -12.32 9.45 -5.21
CA ASP A 561 -11.82 9.55 -6.58
C ASP A 561 -10.55 8.75 -6.80
N SER A 562 -9.58 8.84 -5.88
CA SER A 562 -8.29 8.15 -6.00
C SER A 562 -8.43 6.62 -5.89
N LEU A 563 -9.41 6.09 -5.13
CA LEU A 563 -9.67 4.66 -5.05
C LEU A 563 -9.99 4.03 -6.42
N ARG A 564 -10.55 4.81 -7.36
CA ARG A 564 -10.81 4.36 -8.74
C ARG A 564 -9.53 3.90 -9.45
N LEU A 565 -8.36 4.43 -9.09
CA LEU A 565 -7.06 4.03 -9.66
C LEU A 565 -6.71 2.57 -9.34
N PHE A 566 -7.20 2.06 -8.21
CA PHE A 566 -6.95 0.70 -7.74
C PHE A 566 -8.02 -0.31 -8.17
N ILE A 567 -9.12 0.17 -8.78
CA ILE A 567 -10.25 -0.67 -9.21
C ILE A 567 -10.03 -1.09 -10.65
N ILE A 568 -10.04 -2.40 -10.87
CA ILE A 568 -9.83 -3.04 -12.16
C ILE A 568 -11.17 -3.57 -12.67
N PRO A 569 -11.68 -3.09 -13.82
CA PRO A 569 -12.88 -3.62 -14.43
C PRO A 569 -12.61 -4.98 -15.10
N SER A 570 -13.56 -5.88 -14.98
CA SER A 570 -13.56 -7.19 -15.63
C SER A 570 -14.99 -7.60 -15.99
N LYS A 571 -15.17 -8.66 -16.80
CA LYS A 571 -16.48 -9.15 -17.23
C LYS A 571 -17.41 -9.53 -16.06
N GLY A 572 -16.84 -9.97 -14.92
CA GLY A 572 -17.59 -10.35 -13.72
C GLY A 572 -17.94 -9.20 -12.79
N GLY A 573 -17.34 -8.02 -12.93
CA GLY A 573 -17.50 -6.91 -12.02
C GLY A 573 -16.21 -6.12 -11.83
N PHE A 574 -16.04 -5.49 -10.67
CA PHE A 574 -14.84 -4.73 -10.33
C PHE A 574 -14.00 -5.48 -9.29
N TYR A 575 -12.69 -5.34 -9.37
CA TYR A 575 -11.72 -6.00 -8.51
C TYR A 575 -10.67 -5.03 -8.02
N VAL A 576 -10.00 -5.40 -6.92
CA VAL A 576 -8.86 -4.67 -6.39
C VAL A 576 -7.68 -5.63 -6.30
N ARG A 577 -6.48 -5.17 -6.68
CA ARG A 577 -5.25 -5.91 -6.38
C ARG A 577 -5.01 -5.89 -4.88
N GLY A 578 -4.69 -7.05 -4.35
CA GLY A 578 -4.38 -7.23 -2.95
C GLY A 578 -3.06 -6.57 -2.52
N ASN A 579 -2.55 -7.02 -1.39
CA ASN A 579 -1.35 -6.48 -0.79
C ASN A 579 -0.19 -6.38 -1.80
N GLN A 580 0.45 -5.22 -1.84
CA GLN A 580 1.55 -4.86 -2.76
C GLN A 580 1.22 -5.06 -4.26
N GLY A 581 -0.04 -5.17 -4.63
CA GLY A 581 -0.46 -5.36 -6.02
C GLY A 581 -0.11 -6.74 -6.63
N LEU A 582 0.24 -7.73 -5.80
CA LEU A 582 0.78 -9.01 -6.26
C LEU A 582 -0.24 -9.88 -7.00
N LYS A 583 -1.51 -9.84 -6.58
CA LYS A 583 -2.60 -10.64 -7.19
C LYS A 583 -3.95 -10.00 -6.90
N LEU A 584 -4.97 -10.37 -7.69
CA LEU A 584 -6.35 -10.01 -7.36
C LEU A 584 -6.76 -10.67 -6.04
N SER A 585 -7.38 -9.90 -5.17
CA SER A 585 -7.87 -10.37 -3.89
C SER A 585 -9.30 -9.90 -3.64
N CYS A 586 -10.13 -10.82 -3.10
CA CYS A 586 -11.51 -10.55 -2.72
C CYS A 586 -11.70 -10.44 -1.20
N ASP A 587 -10.63 -10.61 -0.41
CA ASP A 587 -10.69 -10.58 1.05
C ASP A 587 -10.97 -9.17 1.61
N PHE A 588 -11.25 -9.12 2.92
CA PHE A 588 -11.55 -7.86 3.61
C PHE A 588 -10.29 -7.02 3.88
N LEU A 589 -9.21 -7.63 4.33
CA LEU A 589 -8.07 -6.87 4.85
C LEU A 589 -7.27 -6.19 3.75
N THR A 590 -7.06 -6.91 2.64
CA THR A 590 -6.17 -6.46 1.55
C THR A 590 -6.83 -6.42 0.18
N GLY A 591 -8.09 -6.84 0.06
CA GLY A 591 -8.78 -7.02 -1.22
C GLY A 591 -10.04 -6.18 -1.42
N SER A 592 -10.85 -6.65 -2.37
CA SER A 592 -12.05 -5.97 -2.85
C SER A 592 -13.11 -5.79 -1.75
N ALA A 593 -13.25 -6.74 -0.81
CA ALA A 593 -14.25 -6.63 0.26
C ALA A 593 -13.93 -5.49 1.22
N GLY A 594 -12.65 -5.22 1.54
CA GLY A 594 -12.29 -4.08 2.39
C GLY A 594 -12.59 -2.74 1.72
N VAL A 595 -12.31 -2.61 0.42
CA VAL A 595 -12.64 -1.41 -0.36
C VAL A 595 -14.16 -1.24 -0.44
N LEU A 596 -14.89 -2.31 -0.74
CA LEU A 596 -16.35 -2.33 -0.74
C LEU A 596 -16.92 -1.88 0.62
N GLY A 597 -16.40 -2.42 1.72
CA GLY A 597 -16.82 -2.07 3.08
C GLY A 597 -16.60 -0.58 3.40
N SER A 598 -15.44 -0.04 3.01
CA SER A 598 -15.14 1.38 3.19
C SER A 598 -16.07 2.30 2.40
N LEU A 599 -16.38 1.95 1.14
CA LEU A 599 -17.34 2.69 0.33
C LEU A 599 -18.78 2.57 0.85
N ALA A 600 -19.19 1.37 1.28
CA ALA A 600 -20.51 1.14 1.86
C ALA A 600 -20.70 1.91 3.18
N ALA A 601 -19.66 2.08 3.97
CA ALA A 601 -19.69 2.88 5.20
C ALA A 601 -20.04 4.37 4.94
N LEU A 602 -19.78 4.91 3.74
CA LEU A 602 -20.20 6.26 3.35
C LEU A 602 -21.73 6.42 3.32
N GLN A 603 -22.48 5.31 3.19
CA GLN A 603 -23.95 5.32 3.24
C GLN A 603 -24.51 5.41 4.68
N GLY A 604 -23.66 5.46 5.70
CA GLY A 604 -24.04 5.65 7.11
C GLY A 604 -24.68 4.43 7.78
N LYS A 605 -24.71 3.25 7.14
CA LYS A 605 -25.32 2.03 7.69
C LYS A 605 -24.38 1.27 8.63
N TRP A 606 -23.10 1.54 8.57
CA TRP A 606 -22.04 0.87 9.31
C TRP A 606 -20.85 1.81 9.53
N SER A 607 -20.09 1.61 10.62
CA SER A 607 -18.90 2.41 10.91
C SER A 607 -17.72 2.17 9.94
N GLY A 608 -17.74 1.03 9.26
CA GLY A 608 -16.60 0.57 8.46
C GLY A 608 -15.54 -0.18 9.28
N ILE A 609 -15.63 -0.18 10.60
CA ILE A 609 -14.66 -0.82 11.50
C ILE A 609 -15.34 -2.06 12.12
N PRO A 610 -14.80 -3.28 11.91
CA PRO A 610 -15.37 -4.49 12.48
C PRO A 610 -15.51 -4.42 14.00
N PHE A 611 -16.53 -5.09 14.55
CA PHE A 611 -16.96 -5.08 15.95
C PHE A 611 -17.55 -3.77 16.47
N LEU A 612 -17.46 -2.64 15.74
CA LEU A 612 -17.95 -1.35 16.22
C LEU A 612 -19.26 -0.93 15.57
N SER A 613 -20.19 -0.46 16.39
CA SER A 613 -21.37 0.29 15.98
C SER A 613 -21.29 1.69 16.60
N TRP A 614 -20.77 2.66 15.85
CA TRP A 614 -20.74 4.07 16.30
C TRP A 614 -22.01 4.85 15.93
N ASN A 615 -22.99 4.19 15.33
CA ASN A 615 -24.30 4.80 15.06
C ASN A 615 -25.14 4.80 16.34
N ASP A 616 -25.62 5.98 16.76
CA ASP A 616 -26.39 6.20 18.00
C ASP A 616 -27.72 5.42 18.11
N SER A 617 -28.12 4.66 17.10
CA SER A 617 -29.32 3.84 17.09
C SER A 617 -29.24 2.56 17.95
N LEU A 618 -28.06 2.16 18.38
CA LEU A 618 -27.81 1.01 19.28
C LEU A 618 -27.32 1.48 20.66
N ASP A 619 -28.07 2.35 21.35
CA ASP A 619 -27.82 2.64 22.74
C ASP A 619 -28.34 1.49 23.62
N ILE A 620 -27.45 0.50 23.84
CA ILE A 620 -27.69 -0.71 24.65
C ILE A 620 -28.22 -0.36 26.06
N ARG A 621 -27.95 0.87 26.57
CA ARG A 621 -28.48 1.36 27.89
C ARG A 621 -30.01 1.40 27.94
N LYS A 622 -30.71 1.53 26.82
CA LYS A 622 -32.18 1.54 26.81
C LYS A 622 -32.77 0.16 27.07
N GLU A 623 -32.08 -0.93 26.73
CA GLU A 623 -32.58 -2.30 26.99
C GLU A 623 -32.22 -2.79 28.40
N VAL A 624 -31.06 -2.46 28.93
CA VAL A 624 -30.63 -2.86 30.28
C VAL A 624 -31.45 -2.15 31.37
N HIS A 625 -31.83 -0.88 31.15
CA HIS A 625 -32.71 -0.17 32.12
C HIS A 625 -34.15 -0.67 32.07
N ASN A 626 -34.66 -1.09 30.92
CA ASN A 626 -36.00 -1.67 30.79
C ASN A 626 -36.10 -3.11 31.36
N GLY A 627 -34.97 -3.84 31.37
CA GLY A 627 -34.89 -5.18 31.99
C GLY A 627 -34.89 -5.15 33.53
N LYS A 628 -34.30 -4.12 34.15
CA LYS A 628 -34.28 -3.97 35.62
C LYS A 628 -35.59 -3.42 36.23
N GLN A 629 -36.53 -2.92 35.41
CA GLN A 629 -37.86 -2.52 35.87
C GLN A 629 -38.92 -3.62 35.72
N ARG A 630 -38.55 -4.80 35.20
CA ARG A 630 -39.47 -5.95 34.98
C ARG A 630 -39.07 -7.22 35.72
N SER A 631 -38.12 -7.14 36.68
CA SER A 631 -37.77 -8.25 37.57
C SER A 631 -38.13 -7.92 39.04
#